data_c8ba90faf006a700fe32a73b3a51dad5
#
_entry.id   c8ba90faf006a700fe32a73b3a51dad5
#
_cell.length_a   1.000
_cell.length_b   1.000
_cell.length_c   1.000
_cell.angle_alpha   90.00
_cell.angle_beta   90.00
_cell.angle_gamma   90.00
#
_symmetry.space_group_name_H-M   'P 1'
#
loop_
_entity.id
_entity.type
_entity.pdbx_description
1 polymer ?
#
loop_
_entity_poly.entity_id
_entity_poly.type
_entity_poly.pdbx_seq_one_letter_code
_entity_poly.pdbx_strand_id
1 'polypeptide(L)'
;MTRWRRLFPLLAVAACSSLEEGQGGIVALELQTPAITTLEVGEQVQLSARALDADGETVDAAIEWLTSSAALSVDAAGLATGVTAGAAQVQAAVGSLTSAQIDFTVRAPADTIVIVGDSVLTVPVAAPVPANPTVRIDSRTPPGPVEGQDVIFDITHPLAGTTPLVQLANGDQSDTVRTTAEGVATVALSVGTGQVPPDTAIVEVRANRLRGAVVPGSGQRFIILFQ
;
A
#
# COMPACT_ATOMS: atom_id res chain seq x y z
N MET A 1 54.15 -70.42 -2.73
CA MET A 1 53.43 -69.29 -3.38
C MET A 1 52.07 -69.07 -2.66
N THR A 2 52.04 -68.26 -1.64
CA THR A 2 50.92 -68.14 -0.73
C THR A 2 50.17 -66.82 -1.02
N ARG A 3 48.97 -66.91 -1.54
CA ARG A 3 48.13 -65.75 -1.86
C ARG A 3 47.37 -65.32 -0.60
N TRP A 4 47.66 -64.12 -0.09
CA TRP A 4 46.98 -63.48 1.01
C TRP A 4 45.78 -62.70 0.47
N ARG A 5 44.52 -63.15 0.72
CA ARG A 5 43.31 -62.43 0.47
C ARG A 5 43.09 -61.51 1.66
N ARG A 6 43.21 -60.22 1.43
CA ARG A 6 42.80 -59.19 2.38
C ARG A 6 41.29 -59.05 2.31
N LEU A 7 40.55 -59.40 3.37
CA LEU A 7 39.17 -59.03 3.62
C LEU A 7 39.18 -57.58 4.08
N PHE A 8 38.48 -56.70 3.34
CA PHE A 8 38.08 -55.37 3.80
C PHE A 8 36.73 -55.50 4.50
N PRO A 9 36.56 -55.04 5.75
CA PRO A 9 35.24 -54.93 6.35
C PRO A 9 34.55 -53.69 5.77
N LEU A 10 33.40 -53.91 5.15
CA LEU A 10 32.50 -52.88 4.73
C LEU A 10 31.81 -52.29 5.99
N LEU A 11 32.27 -51.12 6.43
CA LEU A 11 31.59 -50.35 7.50
C LEU A 11 30.35 -49.70 6.88
N ALA A 12 29.18 -50.30 7.08
CA ALA A 12 27.91 -49.67 6.79
C ALA A 12 27.67 -48.58 7.86
N VAL A 13 27.89 -47.31 7.51
CA VAL A 13 27.46 -46.18 8.30
C VAL A 13 25.94 -46.00 8.03
N ALA A 14 25.13 -46.53 8.93
CA ALA A 14 23.73 -46.19 9.01
C ALA A 14 23.64 -44.77 9.58
N ALA A 15 23.61 -43.77 8.71
CA ALA A 15 23.18 -42.43 9.07
C ALA A 15 21.66 -42.46 9.21
N CYS A 16 21.14 -42.91 10.35
CA CYS A 16 19.78 -42.52 10.77
C CYS A 16 19.88 -41.04 11.14
N SER A 17 19.55 -40.15 10.22
CA SER A 17 19.06 -38.84 10.59
C SER A 17 17.70 -39.06 11.25
N SER A 18 17.69 -39.14 12.59
CA SER A 18 16.46 -38.88 13.34
C SER A 18 16.06 -37.45 12.97
N LEU A 19 15.05 -37.33 12.11
CA LEU A 19 14.22 -36.12 12.08
C LEU A 19 13.72 -35.99 13.51
N GLU A 20 14.21 -34.99 14.25
CA GLU A 20 13.58 -34.61 15.50
C GLU A 20 12.13 -34.35 15.15
N GLU A 21 11.21 -35.18 15.64
CA GLU A 21 9.79 -34.92 15.55
C GLU A 21 9.58 -33.58 16.23
N GLY A 22 9.28 -32.55 15.43
CA GLY A 22 8.89 -31.24 15.93
C GLY A 22 7.76 -31.44 16.92
N GLN A 23 7.70 -30.59 17.93
CA GLN A 23 6.79 -30.69 19.08
C GLN A 23 5.40 -31.19 18.66
N GLY A 24 5.04 -32.43 19.08
CA GLY A 24 3.71 -33.01 18.84
C GLY A 24 3.44 -33.57 17.44
N GLY A 25 4.49 -33.93 16.64
CA GLY A 25 4.32 -34.49 15.30
C GLY A 25 4.06 -33.43 14.21
N ILE A 26 4.22 -32.14 14.51
CA ILE A 26 4.02 -31.04 13.55
C ILE A 26 5.22 -30.99 12.61
N VAL A 27 4.96 -31.04 11.30
CA VAL A 27 6.00 -31.00 10.25
C VAL A 27 5.93 -29.74 9.39
N ALA A 28 4.79 -29.04 9.38
CA ALA A 28 4.62 -27.82 8.60
C ALA A 28 3.68 -26.81 9.30
N LEU A 29 3.90 -25.53 8.98
CA LEU A 29 2.98 -24.45 9.33
C LEU A 29 2.48 -23.79 8.04
N GLU A 30 1.19 -23.72 7.87
CA GLU A 30 0.56 -23.03 6.77
C GLU A 30 -0.06 -21.72 7.26
N LEU A 31 0.44 -20.60 6.76
CA LEU A 31 -0.10 -19.27 7.01
C LEU A 31 -0.94 -18.86 5.80
N GLN A 32 -2.23 -18.59 6.02
CA GLN A 32 -3.11 -18.12 4.97
C GLN A 32 -2.88 -16.64 4.71
N THR A 33 -2.65 -16.28 3.44
CA THR A 33 -2.55 -14.88 3.05
C THR A 33 -3.93 -14.22 3.17
N PRO A 34 -4.09 -13.19 4.01
CA PRO A 34 -5.35 -12.49 4.13
C PRO A 34 -5.66 -11.72 2.84
N ALA A 35 -6.95 -11.43 2.60
CA ALA A 35 -7.38 -10.66 1.43
C ALA A 35 -6.79 -9.23 1.41
N ILE A 36 -6.31 -8.75 2.55
CA ILE A 36 -5.81 -7.39 2.77
C ILE A 36 -4.45 -7.48 3.44
N THR A 37 -3.42 -6.96 2.77
CA THR A 37 -2.04 -6.85 3.28
C THR A 37 -1.55 -5.41 3.35
N THR A 38 -2.38 -4.44 2.92
CA THR A 38 -2.13 -3.02 3.13
C THR A 38 -3.16 -2.48 4.11
N LEU A 39 -2.69 -1.89 5.20
CA LEU A 39 -3.50 -1.33 6.30
C LEU A 39 -3.21 0.16 6.46
N GLU A 40 -4.20 0.92 6.93
CA GLU A 40 -3.94 2.22 7.55
C GLU A 40 -3.59 2.02 9.03
N VAL A 41 -2.87 2.97 9.63
CA VAL A 41 -2.62 2.97 11.07
C VAL A 41 -3.94 2.92 11.82
N GLY A 42 -4.05 1.96 12.77
CA GLY A 42 -5.28 1.66 13.52
C GLY A 42 -6.20 0.64 12.86
N GLU A 43 -6.01 0.29 11.57
CA GLU A 43 -6.77 -0.80 10.94
C GLU A 43 -6.30 -2.17 11.41
N GLN A 44 -7.22 -3.13 11.37
CA GLN A 44 -6.99 -4.50 11.82
C GLN A 44 -7.36 -5.51 10.74
N VAL A 45 -6.65 -6.64 10.73
CA VAL A 45 -6.98 -7.81 9.91
C VAL A 45 -6.72 -9.09 10.70
N GLN A 46 -7.63 -10.05 10.60
CA GLN A 46 -7.47 -11.36 11.22
C GLN A 46 -6.56 -12.23 10.37
N LEU A 47 -5.50 -12.75 10.96
CA LEU A 47 -4.62 -13.76 10.39
C LEU A 47 -5.14 -15.15 10.76
N SER A 48 -4.85 -16.12 9.91
CA SER A 48 -5.16 -17.54 10.15
C SER A 48 -3.94 -18.38 9.78
N ALA A 49 -3.53 -19.25 10.69
CA ALA A 49 -2.48 -20.23 10.45
C ALA A 49 -2.91 -21.58 11.01
N ARG A 50 -2.35 -22.66 10.45
CA ARG A 50 -2.57 -24.03 10.92
C ARG A 50 -1.26 -24.82 10.94
N ALA A 51 -1.14 -25.68 11.94
CA ALA A 51 -0.06 -26.65 12.02
C ALA A 51 -0.51 -27.95 11.36
N LEU A 52 0.38 -28.58 10.61
CA LEU A 52 0.13 -29.81 9.87
C LEU A 52 1.11 -30.89 10.31
N ASP A 53 0.59 -32.13 10.40
CA ASP A 53 1.39 -33.34 10.60
C ASP A 53 1.97 -33.88 9.28
N ALA A 54 2.62 -35.05 9.35
CA ALA A 54 3.24 -35.71 8.20
C ALA A 54 2.24 -36.19 7.13
N ASP A 55 0.97 -36.38 7.51
CA ASP A 55 -0.11 -36.78 6.63
C ASP A 55 -0.83 -35.56 6.02
N GLY A 56 -0.47 -34.35 6.46
CA GLY A 56 -1.08 -33.08 6.03
C GLY A 56 -2.38 -32.73 6.78
N GLU A 57 -2.68 -33.46 7.85
CA GLU A 57 -3.83 -33.19 8.70
C GLU A 57 -3.53 -32.05 9.69
N THR A 58 -4.57 -31.30 10.03
CA THR A 58 -4.43 -30.19 10.99
C THR A 58 -4.27 -30.70 12.41
N VAL A 59 -3.26 -30.23 13.10
CA VAL A 59 -2.95 -30.55 14.50
C VAL A 59 -3.12 -29.30 15.35
N ASP A 60 -3.74 -29.45 16.53
CA ASP A 60 -3.85 -28.38 17.51
C ASP A 60 -2.46 -27.98 18.04
N ALA A 61 -2.13 -26.70 17.88
CA ALA A 61 -0.87 -26.12 18.35
C ALA A 61 -1.05 -24.67 18.80
N ALA A 62 -0.27 -24.27 19.80
CA ALA A 62 -0.17 -22.89 20.19
C ALA A 62 0.70 -22.15 19.16
N ILE A 63 0.08 -21.34 18.31
CA ILE A 63 0.76 -20.57 17.29
C ILE A 63 1.25 -19.25 17.90
N GLU A 64 2.54 -18.99 17.75
CA GLU A 64 3.16 -17.70 18.04
C GLU A 64 3.24 -16.86 16.78
N TRP A 65 3.00 -15.56 16.90
CA TRP A 65 3.09 -14.62 15.79
C TRP A 65 4.35 -13.79 15.87
N LEU A 66 5.14 -13.82 14.81
CA LEU A 66 6.39 -13.08 14.70
C LEU A 66 6.22 -11.94 13.69
N THR A 67 6.65 -10.72 14.08
CA THR A 67 6.66 -9.56 13.19
C THR A 67 8.07 -9.03 13.01
N SER A 68 8.43 -8.58 11.81
CA SER A 68 9.76 -8.06 11.50
C SER A 68 9.97 -6.60 11.91
N SER A 69 8.90 -5.86 12.18
CA SER A 69 8.99 -4.44 12.55
C SER A 69 7.83 -3.97 13.44
N ALA A 70 8.02 -2.84 14.11
CA ALA A 70 7.00 -2.20 14.94
C ALA A 70 5.86 -1.54 14.12
N ALA A 71 5.92 -1.57 12.78
CA ALA A 71 4.85 -1.06 11.94
C ALA A 71 3.55 -1.87 12.09
N LEU A 72 3.67 -3.14 12.44
CA LEU A 72 2.55 -4.05 12.65
C LEU A 72 2.71 -4.77 13.98
N SER A 73 1.63 -4.87 14.75
CA SER A 73 1.55 -5.75 15.92
C SER A 73 0.56 -6.88 15.64
N VAL A 74 0.83 -8.07 16.16
CA VAL A 74 -0.11 -9.21 16.10
C VAL A 74 -0.29 -9.74 17.51
N ASP A 75 -1.53 -9.91 17.93
CA ASP A 75 -1.84 -10.49 19.24
C ASP A 75 -1.84 -12.04 19.19
N ALA A 76 -2.00 -12.67 20.34
CA ALA A 76 -2.01 -14.14 20.46
C ALA A 76 -3.19 -14.80 19.71
N ALA A 77 -4.25 -14.04 19.41
CA ALA A 77 -5.40 -14.53 18.64
C ALA A 77 -5.18 -14.37 17.12
N GLY A 78 -4.03 -13.80 16.69
CA GLY A 78 -3.72 -13.55 15.30
C GLY A 78 -4.35 -12.27 14.74
N LEU A 79 -4.82 -11.36 15.60
CA LEU A 79 -5.33 -10.07 15.15
C LEU A 79 -4.16 -9.11 14.89
N ALA A 80 -3.88 -8.85 13.62
CA ALA A 80 -2.85 -7.92 13.18
C ALA A 80 -3.39 -6.49 13.16
N THR A 81 -2.65 -5.56 13.76
CA THR A 81 -3.01 -4.12 13.85
C THR A 81 -1.88 -3.28 13.26
N GLY A 82 -2.20 -2.36 12.35
CA GLY A 82 -1.28 -1.33 11.87
C GLY A 82 -0.95 -0.33 12.97
N VAL A 83 0.31 -0.18 13.34
CA VAL A 83 0.76 0.68 14.46
C VAL A 83 1.41 1.97 13.95
N THR A 84 2.37 1.85 13.04
CA THR A 84 3.05 2.99 12.41
C THR A 84 3.23 2.74 10.92
N ALA A 85 3.28 3.80 10.11
CA ALA A 85 3.53 3.65 8.68
C ALA A 85 4.89 2.97 8.43
N GLY A 86 4.91 1.99 7.52
CA GLY A 86 6.10 1.23 7.17
C GLY A 86 5.78 -0.17 6.66
N ALA A 87 6.81 -0.89 6.24
CA ALA A 87 6.73 -2.29 5.86
C ALA A 87 6.92 -3.19 7.09
N ALA A 88 6.23 -4.31 7.09
CA ALA A 88 6.37 -5.38 8.07
C ALA A 88 6.19 -6.74 7.40
N GLN A 89 6.79 -7.77 7.97
CA GLN A 89 6.57 -9.17 7.58
C GLN A 89 6.01 -9.92 8.78
N VAL A 90 5.12 -10.87 8.51
CA VAL A 90 4.52 -11.72 9.54
C VAL A 90 4.81 -13.17 9.22
N GLN A 91 5.11 -13.94 10.26
CA GLN A 91 5.22 -15.40 10.24
C GLN A 91 4.46 -15.99 11.40
N ALA A 92 3.94 -17.20 11.22
CA ALA A 92 3.50 -18.06 12.31
C ALA A 92 4.66 -18.95 12.75
N ALA A 93 4.76 -19.24 14.04
CA ALA A 93 5.77 -20.12 14.62
C ALA A 93 5.17 -21.11 15.62
N VAL A 94 5.74 -22.32 15.69
CA VAL A 94 5.51 -23.30 16.74
C VAL A 94 6.85 -23.94 17.09
N GLY A 95 7.38 -23.61 18.27
CA GLY A 95 8.74 -24.00 18.67
C GLY A 95 9.79 -23.44 17.70
N SER A 96 10.54 -24.29 17.02
CA SER A 96 11.55 -23.90 16.02
C SER A 96 11.00 -23.84 14.58
N LEU A 97 9.76 -24.26 14.36
CA LEU A 97 9.14 -24.29 13.04
C LEU A 97 8.51 -22.93 12.72
N THR A 98 8.74 -22.42 11.52
CA THR A 98 8.13 -21.16 11.05
C THR A 98 7.45 -21.35 9.70
N SER A 99 6.38 -20.58 9.46
CA SER A 99 5.70 -20.53 8.17
C SER A 99 6.47 -19.73 7.12
N ALA A 100 5.96 -19.68 5.89
CA ALA A 100 6.31 -18.64 4.93
C ALA A 100 5.97 -17.26 5.50
N GLN A 101 6.66 -16.22 5.00
CA GLN A 101 6.41 -14.82 5.37
C GLN A 101 5.29 -14.22 4.52
N ILE A 102 4.51 -13.34 5.13
CA ILE A 102 3.56 -12.47 4.42
C ILE A 102 4.00 -11.03 4.61
N ASP A 103 4.11 -10.30 3.49
CA ASP A 103 4.48 -8.89 3.48
C ASP A 103 3.24 -8.03 3.75
N PHE A 104 3.40 -7.08 4.68
CA PHE A 104 2.42 -6.06 5.01
C PHE A 104 2.99 -4.67 4.74
N THR A 105 2.11 -3.76 4.34
CA THR A 105 2.40 -2.33 4.26
C THR A 105 1.41 -1.59 5.13
N VAL A 106 1.90 -0.84 6.11
CA VAL A 106 1.06 0.06 6.91
C VAL A 106 1.27 1.48 6.40
N ARG A 107 0.17 2.20 6.14
CA ARG A 107 0.16 3.57 5.62
C ARG A 107 -0.42 4.53 6.65
N ALA A 108 0.05 5.78 6.62
CA ALA A 108 -0.60 6.84 7.37
C ALA A 108 -2.00 7.10 6.78
N PRO A 109 -3.04 7.29 7.60
CA PRO A 109 -4.38 7.58 7.10
C PRO A 109 -4.43 8.98 6.48
N ALA A 110 -5.13 9.13 5.37
CA ALA A 110 -5.42 10.44 4.78
C ALA A 110 -6.56 11.11 5.54
N ASP A 111 -6.24 12.01 6.49
CA ASP A 111 -7.23 12.63 7.38
C ASP A 111 -7.74 13.98 6.89
N THR A 112 -6.94 14.70 6.09
CA THR A 112 -7.33 16.00 5.52
C THR A 112 -6.71 16.23 4.16
N ILE A 113 -7.44 16.91 3.28
CA ILE A 113 -6.91 17.49 2.04
C ILE A 113 -7.09 19.00 2.11
N VAL A 114 -6.05 19.75 1.79
CA VAL A 114 -6.05 21.21 1.82
C VAL A 114 -5.42 21.79 0.56
N ILE A 115 -5.94 22.92 0.08
CA ILE A 115 -5.33 23.67 -1.02
C ILE A 115 -4.00 24.25 -0.55
N VAL A 116 -2.97 24.17 -1.40
CA VAL A 116 -1.66 24.82 -1.20
C VAL A 116 -1.61 26.05 -2.10
N GLY A 117 -1.42 27.22 -1.47
CA GLY A 117 -1.45 28.51 -2.17
C GLY A 117 -2.87 29.02 -2.41
N ASP A 118 -3.06 29.73 -3.53
CA ASP A 118 -4.33 30.37 -3.85
C ASP A 118 -5.30 29.38 -4.51
N SER A 119 -6.59 29.51 -4.17
CA SER A 119 -7.67 28.78 -4.83
C SER A 119 -8.15 29.45 -6.12
N VAL A 120 -7.72 30.69 -6.37
CA VAL A 120 -7.97 31.43 -7.61
C VAL A 120 -6.64 31.65 -8.31
N LEU A 121 -6.50 31.07 -9.49
CA LEU A 121 -5.30 31.15 -10.31
C LEU A 121 -5.60 31.98 -11.56
N THR A 122 -4.66 32.87 -11.96
CA THR A 122 -4.80 33.68 -13.16
C THR A 122 -3.80 33.23 -14.22
N VAL A 123 -4.30 33.03 -15.45
CA VAL A 123 -3.51 32.61 -16.61
C VAL A 123 -3.61 33.69 -17.69
N PRO A 124 -2.48 34.27 -18.14
CA PRO A 124 -2.50 35.26 -19.21
C PRO A 124 -2.94 34.62 -20.55
N VAL A 125 -3.94 35.19 -21.19
CA VAL A 125 -4.44 34.69 -22.51
C VAL A 125 -3.38 34.91 -23.61
N ALA A 126 -2.62 35.99 -23.54
CA ALA A 126 -1.59 36.32 -24.57
C ALA A 126 -0.38 35.38 -24.57
N ALA A 127 -0.10 34.74 -23.42
CA ALA A 127 0.98 33.78 -23.26
C ALA A 127 0.54 32.72 -22.23
N PRO A 128 -0.34 31.80 -22.61
CA PRO A 128 -0.92 30.86 -21.67
C PRO A 128 0.17 29.91 -21.14
N VAL A 129 0.41 30.01 -19.83
CA VAL A 129 1.23 29.03 -19.07
C VAL A 129 0.29 28.10 -18.33
N PRO A 130 0.68 26.85 -18.06
CA PRO A 130 -0.15 25.94 -17.28
C PRO A 130 -0.46 26.53 -15.89
N ALA A 131 -1.72 26.49 -15.48
CA ALA A 131 -2.09 26.65 -14.09
C ALA A 131 -1.76 25.36 -13.34
N ASN A 132 -1.32 25.47 -12.11
CA ASN A 132 -0.88 24.33 -11.31
C ASN A 132 -1.69 24.21 -10.01
N PRO A 133 -2.96 23.77 -10.06
CA PRO A 133 -3.72 23.42 -8.87
C PRO A 133 -2.94 22.45 -8.00
N THR A 134 -2.73 22.81 -6.73
CA THR A 134 -1.89 22.05 -5.81
C THR A 134 -2.62 21.85 -4.49
N VAL A 135 -2.62 20.60 -4.01
CA VAL A 135 -3.18 20.26 -2.70
C VAL A 135 -2.16 19.46 -1.90
N ARG A 136 -2.38 19.42 -0.58
CA ARG A 136 -1.63 18.56 0.34
C ARG A 136 -2.58 17.69 1.14
N ILE A 137 -2.17 16.46 1.35
CA ILE A 137 -2.85 15.49 2.22
C ILE A 137 -2.00 15.27 3.45
N ASP A 138 -2.65 15.41 4.60
CA ASP A 138 -2.04 15.21 5.91
C ASP A 138 -2.78 14.14 6.71
N SER A 139 -2.01 13.39 7.51
CA SER A 139 -2.49 12.51 8.58
C SER A 139 -2.46 13.26 9.91
N ARG A 140 -3.39 12.89 10.80
CA ARG A 140 -3.41 13.37 12.19
C ARG A 140 -2.75 12.39 13.15
N THR A 141 -2.67 11.11 12.76
CA THR A 141 -2.15 10.04 13.62
C THR A 141 -1.37 8.99 12.82
N PRO A 142 -0.03 9.04 12.82
CA PRO A 142 0.83 10.12 13.34
C PRO A 142 0.67 11.40 12.52
N PRO A 143 0.86 12.58 13.11
CA PRO A 143 0.79 13.84 12.36
C PRO A 143 1.87 13.92 11.29
N GLY A 144 1.49 14.29 10.08
CA GLY A 144 2.46 14.47 9.00
C GLY A 144 1.85 14.31 7.60
N PRO A 145 2.66 14.53 6.56
CA PRO A 145 2.25 14.36 5.18
C PRO A 145 1.96 12.89 4.85
N VAL A 146 1.02 12.65 3.95
CA VAL A 146 0.67 11.31 3.47
C VAL A 146 1.23 11.14 2.06
N GLU A 147 2.26 10.30 1.92
CA GLU A 147 2.88 9.95 0.64
C GLU A 147 2.06 8.90 -0.11
N GLY A 148 2.10 8.98 -1.46
CA GLY A 148 1.54 7.95 -2.34
C GLY A 148 0.02 7.84 -2.32
N GLN A 149 -0.69 8.87 -1.80
CA GLN A 149 -2.14 8.94 -1.80
C GLN A 149 -2.64 9.42 -3.17
N ASP A 150 -3.60 8.72 -3.74
CA ASP A 150 -4.23 9.12 -4.99
C ASP A 150 -5.16 10.32 -4.77
N VAL A 151 -4.96 11.37 -5.57
CA VAL A 151 -5.77 12.60 -5.61
C VAL A 151 -6.33 12.74 -7.01
N ILE A 152 -7.64 12.88 -7.10
CA ILE A 152 -8.37 13.04 -8.36
C ILE A 152 -8.66 14.53 -8.57
N PHE A 153 -8.23 15.04 -9.71
CA PHE A 153 -8.53 16.38 -10.19
C PHE A 153 -9.51 16.27 -11.36
N ASP A 154 -10.67 16.92 -11.24
CA ASP A 154 -11.71 16.91 -12.27
C ASP A 154 -12.00 18.32 -12.75
N ILE A 155 -11.93 18.59 -14.04
CA ILE A 155 -12.44 19.82 -14.63
C ILE A 155 -13.95 19.74 -14.64
N THR A 156 -14.62 20.56 -13.82
CA THR A 156 -16.08 20.61 -13.72
C THR A 156 -16.68 21.75 -14.53
N HIS A 157 -15.84 22.70 -15.01
CA HIS A 157 -16.21 23.77 -15.93
C HIS A 157 -14.98 24.21 -16.74
N PRO A 158 -15.10 24.47 -18.06
CA PRO A 158 -16.23 24.08 -18.90
C PRO A 158 -16.33 22.56 -19.05
N LEU A 159 -17.55 22.06 -19.18
CA LEU A 159 -17.74 20.65 -19.49
C LEU A 159 -17.26 20.35 -20.90
N ALA A 160 -16.66 19.16 -21.08
CA ALA A 160 -16.15 18.75 -22.37
C ALA A 160 -17.25 18.69 -23.43
N GLY A 161 -16.98 19.36 -24.57
CA GLY A 161 -17.56 18.98 -25.85
C GLY A 161 -16.74 17.86 -26.50
N THR A 162 -16.81 17.74 -27.82
CA THR A 162 -16.00 16.78 -28.60
C THR A 162 -14.50 17.08 -28.54
N THR A 163 -14.12 18.32 -28.24
CA THR A 163 -12.73 18.76 -28.03
C THR A 163 -12.69 19.65 -26.78
N PRO A 164 -11.95 19.27 -25.74
CA PRO A 164 -11.92 20.06 -24.50
C PRO A 164 -11.22 21.40 -24.72
N LEU A 165 -11.82 22.49 -24.20
CA LEU A 165 -11.21 23.82 -24.25
C LEU A 165 -10.00 23.90 -23.31
N VAL A 166 -10.08 23.21 -22.19
CA VAL A 166 -9.00 23.05 -21.19
C VAL A 166 -8.83 21.58 -20.88
N GLN A 167 -7.60 21.19 -20.58
CA GLN A 167 -7.22 19.83 -20.29
C GLN A 167 -6.18 19.75 -19.17
N LEU A 168 -6.13 18.63 -18.46
CA LEU A 168 -5.11 18.32 -17.49
C LEU A 168 -3.85 17.75 -18.18
N ALA A 169 -2.81 17.49 -17.40
CA ALA A 169 -1.52 17.05 -17.93
C ALA A 169 -1.59 15.77 -18.80
N ASN A 170 -2.53 14.88 -18.52
CA ASN A 170 -2.79 13.65 -19.28
C ASN A 170 -3.56 13.88 -20.60
N GLY A 171 -4.02 15.11 -20.87
CA GLY A 171 -4.82 15.47 -22.03
C GLY A 171 -6.35 15.33 -21.83
N ASP A 172 -6.78 14.86 -20.66
CA ASP A 172 -8.18 14.64 -20.32
C ASP A 172 -8.75 15.71 -19.38
N GLN A 173 -10.02 15.58 -19.02
CA GLN A 173 -10.68 16.43 -18.02
C GLN A 173 -10.66 15.86 -16.61
N SER A 174 -10.14 14.66 -16.43
CA SER A 174 -9.89 14.02 -15.13
C SER A 174 -8.49 13.44 -15.10
N ASP A 175 -7.78 13.67 -14.01
CA ASP A 175 -6.45 13.10 -13.80
C ASP A 175 -6.29 12.64 -12.35
N THR A 176 -5.50 11.59 -12.15
CA THR A 176 -5.18 11.06 -10.82
C THR A 176 -3.70 11.19 -10.57
N VAL A 177 -3.34 12.01 -9.59
CA VAL A 177 -1.95 12.29 -9.22
C VAL A 177 -1.67 11.72 -7.82
N ARG A 178 -0.54 11.05 -7.67
CA ARG A 178 -0.09 10.59 -6.36
C ARG A 178 0.64 11.68 -5.60
N THR A 179 0.38 11.76 -4.29
CA THR A 179 1.12 12.68 -3.42
C THR A 179 2.58 12.29 -3.31
N THR A 180 3.45 13.31 -3.26
CA THR A 180 4.90 13.17 -2.99
C THR A 180 5.15 12.82 -1.52
N ALA A 181 6.44 12.68 -1.14
CA ALA A 181 6.85 12.48 0.26
C ALA A 181 6.42 13.64 1.20
N GLU A 182 6.23 14.84 0.64
CA GLU A 182 5.70 16.02 1.35
C GLU A 182 4.16 16.04 1.40
N GLY A 183 3.50 14.98 0.92
CA GLY A 183 2.05 14.87 0.87
C GLY A 183 1.39 15.71 -0.22
N VAL A 184 2.15 16.24 -1.18
CA VAL A 184 1.69 17.22 -2.18
C VAL A 184 1.33 16.51 -3.49
N ALA A 185 0.17 16.87 -4.05
CA ALA A 185 -0.24 16.52 -5.40
C ALA A 185 -0.49 17.80 -6.21
N THR A 186 0.09 17.88 -7.40
CA THR A 186 -0.04 19.02 -8.32
C THR A 186 -0.39 18.50 -9.69
N VAL A 187 -1.37 19.13 -10.33
CA VAL A 187 -1.72 18.86 -11.73
C VAL A 187 -1.51 20.13 -12.56
N ALA A 188 -1.04 19.97 -13.79
CA ALA A 188 -0.98 21.10 -14.73
C ALA A 188 -2.29 21.16 -15.53
N LEU A 189 -2.93 22.33 -15.58
CA LEU A 189 -4.08 22.62 -16.44
C LEU A 189 -3.63 23.56 -17.55
N SER A 190 -3.91 23.20 -18.79
CA SER A 190 -3.56 23.95 -20.00
C SER A 190 -4.77 24.14 -20.91
N VAL A 191 -4.67 25.14 -21.80
CA VAL A 191 -5.63 25.32 -22.88
C VAL A 191 -5.41 24.23 -23.93
N GLY A 192 -6.47 23.63 -24.43
CA GLY A 192 -6.43 22.63 -25.48
C GLY A 192 -5.76 23.17 -26.76
N THR A 193 -5.01 22.32 -27.45
CA THR A 193 -4.27 22.72 -28.66
C THR A 193 -5.21 23.33 -29.73
N GLY A 194 -4.93 24.55 -30.12
CA GLY A 194 -5.75 25.29 -31.11
C GLY A 194 -7.11 25.77 -30.61
N GLN A 195 -7.34 25.69 -29.29
CA GLN A 195 -8.56 26.17 -28.69
C GLN A 195 -8.40 27.62 -28.19
N VAL A 196 -9.52 28.33 -28.12
CA VAL A 196 -9.61 29.64 -27.46
C VAL A 196 -9.85 29.38 -25.98
N PRO A 197 -9.07 29.98 -25.06
CA PRO A 197 -9.30 29.81 -23.63
C PRO A 197 -10.70 30.29 -23.25
N PRO A 198 -11.40 29.59 -22.34
CA PRO A 198 -12.61 30.10 -21.74
C PRO A 198 -12.26 31.25 -20.80
N ASP A 199 -13.26 32.06 -20.39
CA ASP A 199 -13.05 33.10 -19.35
C ASP A 199 -12.64 32.47 -18.01
N THR A 200 -13.17 31.29 -17.72
CA THR A 200 -12.97 30.60 -16.42
C THR A 200 -12.94 29.08 -16.61
N ALA A 201 -12.07 28.42 -15.87
CA ALA A 201 -12.15 26.98 -15.65
C ALA A 201 -12.24 26.66 -14.15
N ILE A 202 -12.90 25.56 -13.81
CA ILE A 202 -13.04 25.09 -12.41
C ILE A 202 -12.52 23.67 -12.34
N VAL A 203 -11.58 23.43 -11.42
CA VAL A 203 -11.05 22.10 -11.09
C VAL A 203 -11.50 21.73 -9.68
N GLU A 204 -12.23 20.65 -9.56
CA GLU A 204 -12.62 20.07 -8.27
C GLU A 204 -11.62 18.98 -7.89
N VAL A 205 -11.28 18.89 -6.59
CA VAL A 205 -10.29 17.95 -6.08
C VAL A 205 -10.92 16.99 -5.11
N ARG A 206 -10.65 15.69 -5.28
CA ARG A 206 -11.16 14.62 -4.41
C ARG A 206 -10.08 13.62 -4.07
N ALA A 207 -10.18 13.05 -2.87
CA ALA A 207 -9.37 11.91 -2.47
C ALA A 207 -10.20 10.95 -1.61
N ASN A 208 -9.90 9.67 -1.70
CA ASN A 208 -10.52 8.63 -0.88
C ASN A 208 -9.45 7.91 -0.09
N ARG A 209 -9.76 7.52 1.13
CA ARG A 209 -8.94 6.64 1.95
C ARG A 209 -8.84 5.24 1.33
N LEU A 210 -7.94 4.44 1.85
CA LEU A 210 -7.66 3.08 1.37
C LEU A 210 -8.92 2.19 1.27
N ARG A 211 -9.93 2.41 2.14
CA ARG A 211 -11.21 1.67 2.13
C ARG A 211 -12.36 2.43 1.48
N GLY A 212 -12.07 3.47 0.69
CA GLY A 212 -13.05 4.21 -0.09
C GLY A 212 -13.75 5.34 0.66
N ALA A 213 -13.51 5.53 1.96
CA ALA A 213 -14.06 6.68 2.68
C ALA A 213 -13.47 7.98 2.12
N VAL A 214 -14.33 8.97 1.92
CA VAL A 214 -13.92 10.29 1.40
C VAL A 214 -13.01 10.99 2.40
N VAL A 215 -11.87 11.49 1.92
CA VAL A 215 -10.97 12.31 2.75
C VAL A 215 -11.63 13.64 3.08
N PRO A 216 -11.69 14.05 4.37
CA PRO A 216 -12.23 15.34 4.76
C PRO A 216 -11.53 16.52 4.05
N GLY A 217 -12.31 17.43 3.50
CA GLY A 217 -11.82 18.53 2.65
C GLY A 217 -11.87 18.22 1.15
N SER A 218 -12.24 17.01 0.73
CA SER A 218 -12.56 16.72 -0.68
C SER A 218 -13.74 17.56 -1.16
N GLY A 219 -13.76 17.87 -2.47
CA GLY A 219 -14.74 18.76 -3.09
C GLY A 219 -14.31 20.23 -3.10
N GLN A 220 -13.08 20.54 -2.64
CA GLN A 220 -12.50 21.87 -2.81
C GLN A 220 -12.30 22.19 -4.29
N ARG A 221 -12.35 23.49 -4.65
CA ARG A 221 -12.29 23.94 -6.03
C ARG A 221 -11.21 24.97 -6.25
N PHE A 222 -10.53 24.85 -7.36
CA PHE A 222 -9.70 25.90 -7.94
C PHE A 222 -10.49 26.61 -9.03
N ILE A 223 -10.43 27.92 -9.03
CA ILE A 223 -11.00 28.78 -10.07
C ILE A 223 -9.83 29.32 -10.88
N ILE A 224 -9.77 28.99 -12.16
CA ILE A 224 -8.73 29.46 -13.08
C ILE A 224 -9.34 30.52 -13.98
N LEU A 225 -8.83 31.75 -13.88
CA LEU A 225 -9.27 32.90 -14.68
C LEU A 225 -8.29 33.12 -15.83
N PHE A 226 -8.79 33.16 -17.06
CA PHE A 226 -8.02 33.49 -18.25
C PHE A 226 -8.21 34.98 -18.58
N GLN A 227 -7.14 35.79 -18.48
CA GLN A 227 -7.15 37.25 -18.61
C GLN A 227 -6.06 37.79 -19.53
#